data_dc51d1c320165f9efbb9102187f9ca58
#
_entry.id   dc51d1c320165f9efbb9102187f9ca58
#
_cell.length_a   1.000
_cell.length_b   1.000
_cell.length_c   1.000
_cell.angle_alpha   90.00
_cell.angle_beta   90.00
_cell.angle_gamma   90.00
#
_symmetry.space_group_name_H-M   'P 1'
#
loop_
_entity.id
_entity.type
_entity.pdbx_description
1 polymer ?
#
loop_
_entity_poly.entity_id
_entity_poly.type
_entity_poly.pdbx_seq_one_letter_code
_entity_poly.pdbx_strand_id
1 'polypeptide(L)'
;IVTNGDTETIVHGYEAWGTDVFEKLRGMFAIAIWDAPKKRLVCARDLFGIKPFYYQHDGNRLIYGSEIKAFLAHPAFRKELNREMLPQYLCFEYMNDSQTMFKDVHKLLPGHFMVFENGELNVECFYRITYKIDESKGLDEWADEINRVFDESVAAHEIADVEIGSF
;
A
#
# COMPACT_ATOMS: atom_id res chain seq x y z
N ILE A 1 -15.64 8.98 17.53
CA ILE A 1 -14.89 7.70 17.56
C ILE A 1 -15.51 6.87 18.68
N VAL A 2 -16.01 5.69 18.35
CA VAL A 2 -16.74 4.80 19.26
C VAL A 2 -15.89 3.58 19.61
N THR A 3 -14.96 3.19 18.75
CA THR A 3 -14.06 2.05 18.92
C THR A 3 -12.63 2.51 19.22
N ASN A 4 -11.78 1.60 19.70
CA ASN A 4 -10.34 1.84 19.86
C ASN A 4 -9.53 1.36 18.62
N GLY A 5 -10.22 0.99 17.55
CA GLY A 5 -9.58 0.49 16.33
C GLY A 5 -9.19 1.59 15.35
N ASP A 6 -8.06 1.41 14.69
CA ASP A 6 -7.54 2.28 13.63
C ASP A 6 -8.47 2.37 12.40
N THR A 7 -9.20 1.30 12.11
CA THR A 7 -10.15 1.21 11.00
C THR A 7 -11.23 2.30 11.04
N GLU A 8 -11.73 2.66 12.23
CA GLU A 8 -12.72 3.73 12.39
C GLU A 8 -12.15 5.09 11.97
N THR A 9 -10.88 5.35 12.32
CA THR A 9 -10.18 6.57 11.91
C THR A 9 -10.08 6.69 10.38
N ILE A 10 -9.84 5.58 9.71
CA ILE A 10 -9.76 5.52 8.23
C ILE A 10 -11.13 5.84 7.62
N VAL A 11 -12.22 5.27 8.15
CA VAL A 11 -13.58 5.50 7.63
C VAL A 11 -13.96 6.97 7.78
N HIS A 12 -13.79 7.55 8.96
CA HIS A 12 -14.11 8.96 9.19
C HIS A 12 -13.19 9.91 8.41
N GLY A 13 -11.92 9.55 8.26
CA GLY A 13 -11.00 10.29 7.41
C GLY A 13 -11.44 10.28 5.93
N TYR A 14 -11.88 9.14 5.44
CA TYR A 14 -12.40 9.02 4.09
C TYR A 14 -13.72 9.79 3.89
N GLU A 15 -14.62 9.78 4.88
CA GLU A 15 -15.84 10.60 4.87
C GLU A 15 -15.52 12.11 4.79
N ALA A 16 -14.48 12.56 5.52
CA ALA A 16 -14.13 13.96 5.62
C ALA A 16 -13.31 14.47 4.42
N TRP A 17 -12.40 13.66 3.88
CA TRP A 17 -11.39 14.09 2.91
C TRP A 17 -11.37 13.24 1.62
N GLY A 18 -12.22 12.22 1.51
CA GLY A 18 -12.16 11.33 0.35
C GLY A 18 -10.81 10.61 0.26
N THR A 19 -10.25 10.54 -0.95
CA THR A 19 -8.94 9.91 -1.20
C THR A 19 -7.76 10.68 -0.62
N ASP A 20 -7.92 11.98 -0.31
CA ASP A 20 -6.86 12.79 0.31
C ASP A 20 -6.52 12.31 1.74
N VAL A 21 -7.34 11.43 2.33
CA VAL A 21 -7.04 10.78 3.60
C VAL A 21 -5.72 10.01 3.56
N PHE A 22 -5.37 9.42 2.43
CA PHE A 22 -4.18 8.58 2.33
C PHE A 22 -2.87 9.36 2.52
N GLU A 23 -2.83 10.64 2.16
CA GLU A 23 -1.70 11.52 2.41
C GLU A 23 -1.54 11.88 3.91
N LYS A 24 -2.62 11.73 4.68
CA LYS A 24 -2.65 12.07 6.12
C LYS A 24 -2.35 10.87 7.02
N LEU A 25 -2.36 9.66 6.47
CA LEU A 25 -2.10 8.46 7.24
C LEU A 25 -0.60 8.27 7.45
N ARG A 26 -0.21 8.01 8.67
CA ARG A 26 1.14 7.58 9.03
C ARG A 26 1.07 6.14 9.54
N GLY A 27 1.81 5.24 8.91
CA GLY A 27 1.83 3.84 9.33
C GLY A 27 1.93 2.86 8.16
N MET A 28 1.73 1.59 8.48
CA MET A 28 1.80 0.47 7.54
C MET A 28 0.40 -0.02 7.24
N PHE A 29 -0.05 0.13 6.00
CA PHE A 29 -1.42 -0.23 5.66
C PHE A 29 -1.58 -0.79 4.24
N ALA A 30 -2.58 -1.66 4.12
CA ALA A 30 -3.22 -2.06 2.87
C ALA A 30 -4.74 -1.99 3.13
N ILE A 31 -5.40 -1.02 2.52
CA ILE A 31 -6.77 -0.62 2.83
C ILE A 31 -7.67 -0.93 1.65
N ALA A 32 -8.89 -1.39 1.94
CA ALA A 32 -9.98 -1.48 0.97
C ALA A 32 -11.26 -0.92 1.61
N ILE A 33 -11.82 0.12 1.00
CA ILE A 33 -13.02 0.83 1.45
C ILE A 33 -14.12 0.64 0.41
N TRP A 34 -15.26 0.09 0.80
CA TRP A 34 -16.45 0.08 -0.02
C TRP A 34 -17.32 1.31 0.28
N ASP A 35 -17.35 2.25 -0.67
CA ASP A 35 -18.19 3.44 -0.63
C ASP A 35 -19.58 3.07 -1.22
N ALA A 36 -20.50 2.63 -0.37
CA ALA A 36 -21.78 2.14 -0.80
C ALA A 36 -22.67 3.21 -1.48
N PRO A 37 -22.73 4.48 -1.02
CA PRO A 37 -23.44 5.54 -1.71
C PRO A 37 -22.97 5.78 -3.14
N LYS A 38 -21.66 5.74 -3.37
CA LYS A 38 -21.04 5.96 -4.70
C LYS A 38 -20.86 4.66 -5.49
N LYS A 39 -21.14 3.50 -4.87
CA LYS A 39 -20.97 2.16 -5.46
C LYS A 39 -19.56 1.95 -6.03
N ARG A 40 -18.55 2.39 -5.29
CA ARG A 40 -17.14 2.26 -5.68
C ARG A 40 -16.30 1.60 -4.60
N LEU A 41 -15.26 0.90 -5.03
CA LEU A 41 -14.23 0.37 -4.16
C LEU A 41 -12.98 1.26 -4.27
N VAL A 42 -12.49 1.70 -3.12
CA VAL A 42 -11.26 2.47 -3.02
C VAL A 42 -10.25 1.67 -2.25
N CYS A 43 -9.07 1.44 -2.83
CA CYS A 43 -8.01 0.71 -2.17
C CYS A 43 -6.73 1.55 -2.15
N ALA A 44 -5.94 1.43 -1.08
CA ALA A 44 -4.68 2.14 -0.96
C ALA A 44 -3.60 1.27 -0.31
N ARG A 45 -2.35 1.58 -0.63
CA ARG A 45 -1.19 0.93 -0.06
C ARG A 45 -0.24 1.96 0.53
N ASP A 46 0.35 1.64 1.67
CA ASP A 46 1.24 2.54 2.41
C ASP A 46 2.43 3.06 1.60
N LEU A 47 3.08 4.10 2.12
CA LEU A 47 4.12 4.87 1.47
C LEU A 47 5.32 4.03 1.01
N PHE A 48 5.65 2.97 1.75
CA PHE A 48 6.80 2.09 1.48
C PHE A 48 6.39 0.70 0.99
N GLY A 49 5.06 0.42 0.91
CA GLY A 49 4.53 -0.87 0.49
C GLY A 49 4.84 -2.00 1.46
N ILE A 50 4.91 -1.70 2.77
CA ILE A 50 5.19 -2.69 3.81
C ILE A 50 4.08 -3.74 3.85
N LYS A 51 2.82 -3.30 3.76
CA LYS A 51 1.71 -4.25 3.64
C LYS A 51 1.48 -4.63 2.19
N PRO A 52 1.32 -5.92 1.89
CA PRO A 52 1.11 -6.39 0.52
C PRO A 52 -0.32 -6.08 0.05
N PHE A 53 -0.45 -5.73 -1.23
CA PHE A 53 -1.74 -5.57 -1.91
C PHE A 53 -1.61 -6.02 -3.37
N TYR A 54 -2.36 -7.05 -3.74
CA TYR A 54 -2.41 -7.58 -5.10
C TYR A 54 -3.81 -7.43 -5.67
N TYR A 55 -3.91 -7.26 -6.99
CA TYR A 55 -5.19 -7.17 -7.68
C TYR A 55 -5.12 -7.75 -9.08
N GLN A 56 -6.28 -8.16 -9.59
CA GLN A 56 -6.54 -8.53 -10.97
C GLN A 56 -7.80 -7.83 -11.44
N HIS A 57 -7.76 -7.19 -12.60
CA HIS A 57 -8.90 -6.52 -13.22
C HIS A 57 -9.09 -7.05 -14.64
N ASP A 58 -10.32 -7.44 -14.99
CA ASP A 58 -10.66 -8.01 -16.29
C ASP A 58 -11.70 -7.18 -17.07
N GLY A 59 -11.83 -5.88 -16.75
CA GLY A 59 -12.78 -4.94 -17.37
C GLY A 59 -14.12 -4.83 -16.63
N ASN A 60 -14.61 -5.89 -16.01
CA ASN A 60 -15.90 -5.85 -15.28
C ASN A 60 -15.77 -6.24 -13.80
N ARG A 61 -14.65 -6.87 -13.46
CA ARG A 61 -14.47 -7.46 -12.14
C ARG A 61 -13.09 -7.14 -11.63
N LEU A 62 -13.03 -6.82 -10.34
CA LEU A 62 -11.80 -6.66 -9.59
C LEU A 62 -11.71 -7.76 -8.54
N ILE A 63 -10.60 -8.51 -8.55
CA ILE A 63 -10.22 -9.44 -7.48
C ILE A 63 -9.03 -8.81 -6.78
N TYR A 64 -9.02 -8.78 -5.47
CA TYR A 64 -7.91 -8.23 -4.70
C TYR A 64 -7.65 -9.03 -3.41
N GLY A 65 -6.47 -8.85 -2.84
CA GLY A 65 -6.09 -9.48 -1.58
C GLY A 65 -4.63 -9.23 -1.21
N SER A 66 -4.30 -9.57 0.01
CA SER A 66 -2.92 -9.47 0.51
C SER A 66 -2.00 -10.55 -0.03
N GLU A 67 -2.54 -11.66 -0.51
CA GLU A 67 -1.77 -12.77 -1.08
C GLU A 67 -2.44 -13.31 -2.35
N ILE A 68 -1.65 -13.58 -3.37
CA ILE A 68 -2.15 -14.11 -4.65
C ILE A 68 -2.80 -15.49 -4.48
N LYS A 69 -2.36 -16.29 -3.48
CA LYS A 69 -2.99 -17.60 -3.22
C LYS A 69 -4.49 -17.49 -2.90
N ALA A 70 -4.96 -16.36 -2.37
CA ALA A 70 -6.38 -16.14 -2.14
C ALA A 70 -7.18 -16.10 -3.44
N PHE A 71 -6.57 -15.68 -4.56
CA PHE A 71 -7.22 -15.62 -5.87
C PHE A 71 -7.52 -17.01 -6.42
N LEU A 72 -6.73 -18.02 -6.03
CA LEU A 72 -6.91 -19.42 -6.46
C LEU A 72 -8.27 -20.01 -6.07
N ALA A 73 -8.90 -19.46 -5.03
CA ALA A 73 -10.23 -19.85 -4.59
C ALA A 73 -11.36 -19.26 -5.45
N HIS A 74 -11.07 -18.23 -6.25
CA HIS A 74 -12.08 -17.56 -7.07
C HIS A 74 -12.29 -18.32 -8.39
N PRO A 75 -13.51 -18.76 -8.74
CA PRO A 75 -13.77 -19.63 -9.90
C PRO A 75 -13.40 -19.01 -11.25
N ALA A 76 -13.33 -17.69 -11.33
CA ALA A 76 -12.95 -16.98 -12.54
C ALA A 76 -11.44 -16.71 -12.63
N PHE A 77 -10.67 -16.96 -11.59
CA PHE A 77 -9.22 -16.79 -11.63
C PHE A 77 -8.57 -17.91 -12.44
N ARG A 78 -7.74 -17.54 -13.41
CA ARG A 78 -6.93 -18.49 -14.18
C ARG A 78 -5.47 -18.37 -13.78
N LYS A 79 -4.92 -19.48 -13.29
CA LYS A 79 -3.51 -19.56 -12.94
C LYS A 79 -2.68 -19.71 -14.23
N GLU A 80 -2.10 -18.60 -14.66
CA GLU A 80 -1.21 -18.55 -15.83
C GLU A 80 0.11 -17.87 -15.46
N LEU A 81 1.23 -18.46 -15.91
CA LEU A 81 2.56 -17.90 -15.67
C LEU A 81 2.80 -16.69 -16.55
N ASN A 82 3.23 -15.59 -15.96
CA ASN A 82 3.72 -14.42 -16.68
C ASN A 82 5.16 -14.65 -17.15
N ARG A 83 5.31 -15.18 -18.37
CA ARG A 83 6.61 -15.56 -18.91
C ARG A 83 7.52 -14.37 -19.19
N GLU A 84 6.95 -13.19 -19.38
CA GLU A 84 7.70 -11.95 -19.65
C GLU A 84 8.51 -11.52 -18.42
N MET A 85 8.06 -11.92 -17.23
CA MET A 85 8.74 -11.60 -15.97
C MET A 85 9.84 -12.60 -15.60
N LEU A 86 9.96 -13.74 -16.29
CA LEU A 86 10.97 -14.74 -16.00
C LEU A 86 12.42 -14.20 -16.05
N PRO A 87 12.83 -13.41 -17.08
CA PRO A 87 14.19 -12.88 -17.11
C PRO A 87 14.50 -11.99 -15.92
N GLN A 88 13.57 -11.13 -15.53
CA GLN A 88 13.73 -10.25 -14.37
C GLN A 88 13.87 -11.05 -13.07
N TYR A 89 13.00 -12.05 -12.89
CA TYR A 89 13.07 -12.91 -11.71
C TYR A 89 14.37 -13.70 -11.63
N LEU A 90 14.84 -14.25 -12.74
CA LEU A 90 16.10 -15.01 -12.78
C LEU A 90 17.33 -14.12 -12.52
N CYS A 91 17.26 -12.82 -12.84
CA CYS A 91 18.36 -11.90 -12.58
C CYS A 91 18.34 -11.33 -11.15
N PHE A 92 17.18 -11.02 -10.61
CA PHE A 92 17.02 -10.24 -9.37
C PHE A 92 16.35 -11.00 -8.23
N GLU A 93 15.79 -12.17 -8.50
CA GLU A 93 14.99 -12.98 -7.54
C GLU A 93 13.73 -12.27 -7.02
N TYR A 94 13.38 -11.10 -7.55
CA TYR A 94 12.17 -10.35 -7.21
C TYR A 94 11.62 -9.54 -8.40
N MET A 95 10.38 -9.05 -8.25
CA MET A 95 9.71 -8.15 -9.19
C MET A 95 9.72 -6.73 -8.62
N ASN A 96 10.30 -5.77 -9.33
CA ASN A 96 10.50 -4.39 -8.86
C ASN A 96 9.39 -3.41 -9.24
N ASP A 97 8.44 -3.80 -10.08
CA ASP A 97 7.30 -2.99 -10.48
C ASP A 97 5.94 -3.59 -10.08
N SER A 98 4.85 -3.18 -10.73
CA SER A 98 3.51 -3.69 -10.47
C SER A 98 3.28 -5.12 -10.93
N GLN A 99 4.10 -5.63 -11.82
CA GLN A 99 3.95 -6.96 -12.40
C GLN A 99 4.23 -8.08 -11.38
N THR A 100 3.65 -9.25 -11.64
CA THR A 100 3.91 -10.45 -10.84
C THR A 100 4.23 -11.65 -11.74
N MET A 101 4.60 -12.78 -11.14
CA MET A 101 4.76 -14.06 -11.85
C MET A 101 3.44 -14.67 -12.33
N PHE A 102 2.30 -14.13 -11.91
CA PHE A 102 0.99 -14.51 -12.40
C PHE A 102 0.53 -13.48 -13.43
N LYS A 103 0.14 -13.97 -14.61
CA LYS A 103 -0.35 -13.13 -15.69
C LYS A 103 -1.59 -12.34 -15.25
N ASP A 104 -1.65 -11.06 -15.61
CA ASP A 104 -2.73 -10.13 -15.29
C ASP A 104 -2.97 -9.90 -13.78
N VAL A 105 -2.06 -10.37 -12.92
CA VAL A 105 -2.05 -10.05 -11.51
C VAL A 105 -1.00 -8.99 -11.20
N HIS A 106 -1.43 -7.91 -10.60
CA HIS A 106 -0.60 -6.75 -10.30
C HIS A 106 -0.44 -6.53 -8.81
N LYS A 107 0.67 -5.92 -8.41
CA LYS A 107 0.84 -5.29 -7.10
C LYS A 107 0.35 -3.85 -7.19
N LEU A 108 -0.41 -3.40 -6.22
CA LEU A 108 -0.56 -1.96 -6.03
C LEU A 108 0.78 -1.41 -5.52
N LEU A 109 1.33 -0.43 -6.23
CA LEU A 109 2.64 0.12 -5.90
C LEU A 109 2.60 0.90 -4.58
N PRO A 110 3.75 1.03 -3.87
CA PRO A 110 3.85 1.88 -2.70
C PRO A 110 3.38 3.31 -2.98
N GLY A 111 2.67 3.93 -2.02
CA GLY A 111 2.18 5.30 -2.17
C GLY A 111 1.14 5.48 -3.28
N HIS A 112 0.44 4.41 -3.66
CA HIS A 112 -0.64 4.46 -4.64
C HIS A 112 -1.98 4.07 -4.02
N PHE A 113 -3.03 4.65 -4.57
CA PHE A 113 -4.39 4.20 -4.37
C PHE A 113 -5.04 3.86 -5.71
N MET A 114 -6.12 3.12 -5.66
CA MET A 114 -6.94 2.81 -6.82
C MET A 114 -8.41 2.97 -6.51
N VAL A 115 -9.18 3.35 -7.52
CA VAL A 115 -10.64 3.46 -7.48
C VAL A 115 -11.22 2.56 -8.56
N PHE A 116 -12.09 1.64 -8.15
CA PHE A 116 -12.86 0.81 -9.05
C PHE A 116 -14.33 1.22 -8.98
N GLU A 117 -14.85 1.71 -10.09
CA GLU A 117 -16.20 2.24 -10.21
C GLU A 117 -16.75 1.96 -11.63
N ASN A 118 -17.97 1.49 -11.75
CA ASN A 118 -18.65 1.24 -13.03
C ASN A 118 -17.86 0.32 -14.01
N GLY A 119 -17.06 -0.60 -13.49
CA GLY A 119 -16.22 -1.49 -14.29
C GLY A 119 -14.86 -0.89 -14.68
N GLU A 120 -14.61 0.36 -14.39
CA GLU A 120 -13.34 1.04 -14.65
C GLU A 120 -12.43 1.06 -13.43
N LEU A 121 -11.15 0.87 -13.66
CA LEU A 121 -10.11 0.92 -12.63
C LEU A 121 -9.17 2.09 -12.92
N ASN A 122 -9.11 3.04 -11.99
CA ASN A 122 -8.15 4.13 -12.01
C ASN A 122 -7.11 3.94 -10.89
N VAL A 123 -5.82 4.10 -11.20
CA VAL A 123 -4.71 3.97 -10.24
C VAL A 123 -3.94 5.27 -10.23
N GLU A 124 -3.77 5.83 -9.03
CA GLU A 124 -3.12 7.13 -8.83
C GLU A 124 -2.02 7.04 -7.76
N CYS A 125 -0.98 7.86 -7.95
CA CYS A 125 0.11 8.01 -6.99
C CYS A 125 -0.20 9.20 -6.06
N PHE A 126 -0.37 8.95 -4.76
CA PHE A 126 -0.57 10.00 -3.77
C PHE A 126 0.73 10.37 -3.05
N TYR A 127 1.73 9.50 -3.09
CA TYR A 127 3.02 9.76 -2.44
C TYR A 127 4.18 9.24 -3.26
N ARG A 128 5.19 10.06 -3.43
CA ARG A 128 6.46 9.68 -4.05
C ARG A 128 7.61 10.25 -3.23
N ILE A 129 8.59 9.39 -2.93
CA ILE A 129 9.82 9.85 -2.26
C ILE A 129 10.54 10.83 -3.18
N THR A 130 10.82 12.03 -2.65
CA THR A 130 11.62 13.05 -3.32
C THR A 130 12.82 13.37 -2.44
N TYR A 131 13.97 13.48 -3.06
CA TYR A 131 15.21 13.86 -2.37
C TYR A 131 15.46 15.35 -2.58
N LYS A 132 15.65 16.07 -1.46
CA LYS A 132 16.10 17.45 -1.48
C LYS A 132 17.45 17.50 -0.78
N ILE A 133 18.47 17.85 -1.54
CA ILE A 133 19.80 18.04 -0.97
C ILE A 133 19.76 19.37 -0.21
N ASP A 134 20.14 19.33 1.06
CA ASP A 134 20.28 20.53 1.91
C ASP A 134 21.73 20.57 2.41
N GLU A 135 22.50 21.47 1.83
CA GLU A 135 23.92 21.69 2.16
C GLU A 135 24.12 22.72 3.30
N SER A 136 23.03 23.24 3.89
CA SER A 136 23.09 24.23 4.95
C SER A 136 23.50 23.65 6.30
N LYS A 137 23.38 22.34 6.50
CA LYS A 137 23.66 21.63 7.76
C LYS A 137 24.97 20.87 7.69
N GLY A 138 25.73 20.89 8.79
CA GLY A 138 26.91 20.08 8.98
C GLY A 138 26.59 18.61 9.31
N LEU A 139 27.63 17.78 9.34
CA LEU A 139 27.50 16.35 9.61
C LEU A 139 26.86 16.08 10.99
N ASP A 140 27.29 16.80 12.01
CA ASP A 140 26.80 16.60 13.37
C ASP A 140 25.32 16.98 13.51
N GLU A 141 24.91 18.11 12.88
CA GLU A 141 23.52 18.52 12.85
C GLU A 141 22.59 17.50 12.13
N TRP A 142 23.08 16.92 11.04
CA TRP A 142 22.37 15.85 10.35
C TRP A 142 22.29 14.58 11.19
N ALA A 143 23.38 14.21 11.89
CA ALA A 143 23.38 13.05 12.78
C ALA A 143 22.37 13.21 13.92
N ASP A 144 22.31 14.39 14.55
CA ASP A 144 21.35 14.68 15.63
C ASP A 144 19.90 14.63 15.12
N GLU A 145 19.64 15.19 13.93
CA GLU A 145 18.30 15.18 13.35
C GLU A 145 17.85 13.77 12.95
N ILE A 146 18.74 12.97 12.36
CA ILE A 146 18.48 11.56 12.03
C ILE A 146 18.16 10.77 13.30
N ASN A 147 18.96 10.92 14.36
CA ASN A 147 18.71 10.24 15.63
C ASN A 147 17.35 10.62 16.21
N ARG A 148 17.02 11.91 16.24
CA ARG A 148 15.71 12.39 16.73
C ARG A 148 14.55 11.78 15.94
N VAL A 149 14.61 11.81 14.60
CA VAL A 149 13.54 11.24 13.75
C VAL A 149 13.45 9.74 13.90
N PHE A 150 14.59 9.07 14.07
CA PHE A 150 14.64 7.63 14.31
C PHE A 150 13.99 7.26 15.65
N ASP A 151 14.31 7.95 16.74
CA ASP A 151 13.73 7.72 18.05
C ASP A 151 12.20 7.95 18.05
N GLU A 152 11.74 9.03 17.40
CA GLU A 152 10.32 9.29 17.22
C GLU A 152 9.61 8.19 16.40
N SER A 153 10.30 7.66 15.40
CA SER A 153 9.77 6.57 14.58
C SER A 153 9.66 5.27 15.37
N VAL A 154 10.69 4.93 16.17
CA VAL A 154 10.67 3.76 17.05
C VAL A 154 9.53 3.87 18.05
N ALA A 155 9.42 5.00 18.75
CA ALA A 155 8.36 5.23 19.70
C ALA A 155 6.95 5.10 19.08
N ALA A 156 6.77 5.55 17.84
CA ALA A 156 5.51 5.39 17.13
C ALA A 156 5.18 3.93 16.76
N HIS A 157 6.20 3.07 16.64
CA HIS A 157 6.03 1.63 16.38
C HIS A 157 5.79 0.80 17.65
N GLU A 158 6.05 1.37 18.82
CA GLU A 158 5.80 0.70 20.11
C GLU A 158 4.32 0.67 20.51
N ILE A 159 3.45 1.34 19.75
CA ILE A 159 2.01 1.33 19.98
C ILE A 159 1.44 -0.01 19.53
N ALA A 160 1.27 -0.95 20.45
CA ALA A 160 0.74 -2.29 20.20
C ALA A 160 0.04 -2.85 21.45
N ASP A 161 -0.86 -3.82 21.22
CA ASP A 161 -1.57 -4.53 22.27
C ASP A 161 -0.74 -5.69 22.90
N VAL A 162 0.47 -5.89 22.41
CA VAL A 162 1.40 -6.96 22.82
C VAL A 162 2.79 -6.39 23.01
N GLU A 163 3.62 -7.10 23.77
CA GLU A 163 5.04 -6.75 23.93
C GLU A 163 5.77 -6.80 22.59
N ILE A 164 6.56 -5.78 22.31
CA ILE A 164 7.38 -5.67 21.11
C ILE A 164 8.84 -5.93 21.49
N GLY A 165 9.50 -6.77 20.70
CA GLY A 165 10.93 -7.03 20.80
C GLY A 165 11.63 -6.72 19.48
N SER A 166 12.89 -6.28 19.56
CA SER A 166 13.79 -6.13 18.41
C SER A 166 15.02 -7.00 18.62
N PHE A 167 15.55 -7.57 17.53
CA PHE A 167 16.78 -8.39 17.52
C PHE A 167 17.57 -8.14 16.23
#